data_e628359f13ed65d279ec44af6c9a95fa
#
_entry.id   e628359f13ed65d279ec44af6c9a95fa
#
_cell.length_a   1.000
_cell.length_b   1.000
_cell.length_c   1.000
_cell.angle_alpha   90.00
_cell.angle_beta   90.00
_cell.angle_gamma   90.00
#
_symmetry.space_group_name_H-M   'P 1'
#
loop_
_entity.id
_entity.type
_entity.pdbx_description
1 polymer ?
#
loop_
_entity_poly.entity_id
_entity_poly.type
_entity_poly.pdbx_seq_one_letter_code
_entity_poly.pdbx_strand_id
1 'polypeptide(L)'
;FDKNDIMNYPNLKMDFYTNFSPFENRIIPYNNRDTDLFYIGGIGGKQIEQRRDLMLEKFLADFKGNLDINIFIHDHEESLKIPSKNIQYTKHFLSLWDSLEKTRNAKCVLDLCKNHHIGLSFRFFDCLSTETKIITNNKDVAKYDFYSPENIMIINFEKETLNTRL
;
A
#
# COMPACT_ATOMS: atom_id res chain seq x y z
N PHE A 1 -8.51 -11.74 9.70
CA PHE A 1 -9.33 -11.03 10.71
C PHE A 1 -8.48 -10.00 11.42
N ASP A 2 -9.07 -8.82 11.67
CA ASP A 2 -8.49 -7.79 12.49
C ASP A 2 -8.59 -8.23 13.96
N LYS A 3 -7.58 -7.93 14.80
CA LYS A 3 -7.64 -8.23 16.24
C LYS A 3 -8.86 -7.59 16.93
N ASN A 4 -9.34 -6.46 16.40
CA ASN A 4 -10.54 -5.80 16.93
C ASN A 4 -11.84 -6.52 16.57
N ASP A 5 -11.86 -7.37 15.54
CA ASP A 5 -13.06 -8.15 15.21
C ASP A 5 -13.43 -9.11 16.35
N ILE A 6 -12.43 -9.61 17.07
CA ILE A 6 -12.66 -10.47 18.26
C ILE A 6 -13.46 -9.71 19.32
N MET A 7 -13.20 -8.43 19.53
CA MET A 7 -13.92 -7.60 20.51
C MET A 7 -15.35 -7.27 20.05
N ASN A 8 -15.56 -7.14 18.74
CA ASN A 8 -16.87 -6.86 18.16
C ASN A 8 -17.81 -8.07 18.15
N TYR A 9 -17.25 -9.30 18.24
CA TYR A 9 -18.00 -10.55 18.19
C TYR A 9 -17.65 -11.48 19.35
N PRO A 10 -17.91 -11.08 20.61
CA PRO A 10 -17.44 -11.80 21.81
C PRO A 10 -18.01 -13.22 21.95
N ASN A 11 -19.12 -13.51 21.25
CA ASN A 11 -19.75 -14.83 21.26
C ASN A 11 -19.20 -15.81 20.21
N LEU A 12 -18.28 -15.34 19.35
CA LEU A 12 -17.64 -16.19 18.34
C LEU A 12 -16.28 -16.64 18.86
N LYS A 13 -16.02 -17.94 18.75
CA LYS A 13 -14.69 -18.47 18.98
C LYS A 13 -13.83 -18.15 17.77
N MET A 14 -13.07 -17.05 17.85
CA MET A 14 -12.18 -16.60 16.80
C MET A 14 -10.73 -16.72 17.23
N ASP A 15 -9.85 -17.04 16.29
CA ASP A 15 -8.42 -17.04 16.47
C ASP A 15 -7.76 -16.12 15.47
N PHE A 16 -6.59 -15.59 15.82
CA PHE A 16 -5.83 -14.69 14.97
C PHE A 16 -4.69 -15.42 14.29
N TYR A 17 -4.72 -15.44 12.95
CA TYR A 17 -3.64 -15.96 12.13
C TYR A 17 -3.03 -14.82 11.32
N THR A 18 -1.69 -14.80 11.26
CA THR A 18 -0.97 -13.89 10.36
C THR A 18 -1.17 -14.33 8.92
N ASN A 19 -1.27 -13.36 8.02
CA ASN A 19 -1.20 -13.64 6.59
C ASN A 19 0.21 -14.14 6.22
N PHE A 20 0.35 -14.70 5.04
CA PHE A 20 1.62 -15.15 4.49
C PHE A 20 1.74 -14.70 3.03
N SER A 21 2.95 -14.61 2.54
CA SER A 21 3.22 -14.42 1.12
C SER A 21 3.52 -15.78 0.47
N PRO A 22 2.98 -16.05 -0.72
CA PRO A 22 3.28 -17.29 -1.44
C PRO A 22 4.67 -17.30 -2.09
N PHE A 23 5.45 -16.22 -1.92
CA PHE A 23 6.77 -16.15 -2.53
C PHE A 23 7.80 -17.02 -1.82
N GLU A 24 8.48 -17.82 -2.63
CA GLU A 24 9.81 -18.29 -2.31
C GLU A 24 10.78 -17.12 -2.45
N ASN A 25 11.54 -16.82 -1.40
CA ASN A 25 12.54 -15.78 -1.20
C ASN A 25 13.37 -15.36 -2.44
N ARG A 26 12.74 -14.83 -3.46
CA ARG A 26 13.41 -14.28 -4.65
C ARG A 26 13.61 -12.78 -4.46
N ILE A 27 14.57 -12.43 -3.63
CA ILE A 27 14.89 -11.02 -3.36
C ILE A 27 15.67 -10.44 -4.53
N ILE A 28 15.20 -9.30 -5.05
CA ILE A 28 15.98 -8.46 -5.96
C ILE A 28 16.74 -7.45 -5.10
N PRO A 29 18.08 -7.36 -5.22
CA PRO A 29 18.84 -6.33 -4.51
C PRO A 29 18.28 -4.94 -4.75
N TYR A 30 18.22 -4.11 -3.72
CA TYR A 30 17.57 -2.79 -3.77
C TYR A 30 18.01 -1.93 -4.96
N ASN A 31 19.31 -1.89 -5.25
CA ASN A 31 19.88 -1.10 -6.34
C ASN A 31 19.57 -1.65 -7.76
N ASN A 32 19.09 -2.88 -7.85
CA ASN A 32 18.72 -3.53 -9.11
C ASN A 32 17.21 -3.45 -9.39
N ARG A 33 16.45 -2.74 -8.55
CA ARG A 33 15.01 -2.57 -8.72
C ARG A 33 14.73 -1.39 -9.61
N ASP A 34 13.86 -1.59 -10.60
CA ASP A 34 13.60 -0.60 -11.65
C ASP A 34 12.56 0.45 -11.23
N THR A 35 11.63 0.09 -10.36
CA THR A 35 10.54 0.97 -9.92
C THR A 35 10.86 1.60 -8.57
N ASP A 36 10.79 2.94 -8.48
CA ASP A 36 11.01 3.63 -7.20
C ASP A 36 9.81 3.52 -6.29
N LEU A 37 8.59 3.66 -6.83
CA LEU A 37 7.35 3.61 -6.07
C LEU A 37 6.28 2.80 -6.80
N PHE A 38 5.70 1.83 -6.11
CA PHE A 38 4.61 1.01 -6.61
C PHE A 38 3.36 1.14 -5.74
N TYR A 39 2.20 1.20 -6.37
CA TYR A 39 0.90 1.09 -5.73
C TYR A 39 -0.08 0.32 -6.61
N ILE A 40 -0.89 -0.52 -5.97
CA ILE A 40 -2.05 -1.14 -6.59
C ILE A 40 -3.22 -1.15 -5.60
N GLY A 41 -4.40 -0.78 -6.05
CA GLY A 41 -5.61 -0.80 -5.22
C GLY A 41 -6.85 -0.35 -5.97
N GLY A 42 -8.01 -0.49 -5.34
CA GLY A 42 -9.25 0.08 -5.86
C GLY A 42 -9.30 1.59 -5.66
N ILE A 43 -10.14 2.27 -6.42
CA ILE A 43 -10.32 3.73 -6.35
C ILE A 43 -10.78 4.21 -4.96
N GLY A 44 -11.40 3.34 -4.18
CA GLY A 44 -11.92 3.68 -2.85
C GLY A 44 -13.42 3.88 -2.84
N GLY A 45 -13.91 4.73 -1.94
CA GLY A 45 -15.33 5.09 -1.84
C GLY A 45 -15.74 6.16 -2.85
N LYS A 46 -17.07 6.41 -2.96
CA LYS A 46 -17.63 7.47 -3.82
C LYS A 46 -17.40 8.88 -3.25
N GLN A 47 -17.19 8.98 -1.94
CA GLN A 47 -16.92 10.26 -1.28
C GLN A 47 -15.47 10.68 -1.56
N ILE A 48 -15.26 11.99 -1.74
CA ILE A 48 -13.95 12.55 -2.10
C ILE A 48 -12.86 12.15 -1.09
N GLU A 49 -13.20 12.15 0.21
CA GLU A 49 -12.29 11.81 1.30
C GLU A 49 -11.86 10.33 1.30
N GLN A 50 -12.57 9.50 0.56
CA GLN A 50 -12.28 8.07 0.44
C GLN A 50 -11.60 7.70 -0.87
N ARG A 51 -11.41 8.67 -1.76
CA ARG A 51 -10.82 8.46 -3.08
C ARG A 51 -9.31 8.38 -2.98
N ARG A 52 -8.78 7.20 -3.26
CA ARG A 52 -7.33 6.94 -3.20
C ARG A 52 -6.54 7.62 -4.30
N ASP A 53 -7.13 7.82 -5.47
CA ASP A 53 -6.48 8.56 -6.56
C ASP A 53 -6.18 10.01 -6.17
N LEU A 54 -7.11 10.69 -5.50
CA LEU A 54 -6.89 12.05 -5.00
C LEU A 54 -5.84 12.09 -3.88
N MET A 55 -5.86 11.09 -2.99
CA MET A 55 -4.84 10.96 -1.94
C MET A 55 -3.44 10.76 -2.55
N LEU A 56 -3.35 9.91 -3.58
CA LEU A 56 -2.10 9.63 -4.28
C LEU A 56 -1.57 10.85 -5.02
N GLU A 57 -2.42 11.59 -5.75
CA GLU A 57 -1.99 12.82 -6.42
C GLU A 57 -1.47 13.86 -5.43
N LYS A 58 -2.16 14.04 -4.31
CA LYS A 58 -1.68 14.94 -3.25
C LYS A 58 -0.33 14.48 -2.69
N PHE A 59 -0.18 13.19 -2.44
CA PHE A 59 1.08 12.61 -1.98
C PHE A 59 2.21 12.83 -2.99
N LEU A 60 1.95 12.57 -4.28
CA LEU A 60 2.94 12.70 -5.34
C LEU A 60 3.34 14.14 -5.65
N ALA A 61 2.44 15.11 -5.38
CA ALA A 61 2.74 16.53 -5.60
C ALA A 61 3.93 17.05 -4.76
N ASP A 62 4.20 16.39 -3.64
CA ASP A 62 5.31 16.75 -2.76
C ASP A 62 6.67 16.16 -3.19
N PHE A 63 6.67 15.21 -4.13
CA PHE A 63 7.90 14.61 -4.63
C PHE A 63 8.55 15.49 -5.71
N LYS A 64 9.81 15.85 -5.46
CA LYS A 64 10.65 16.57 -6.41
C LYS A 64 11.66 15.59 -7.02
N GLY A 65 11.64 15.44 -8.33
CA GLY A 65 12.62 14.62 -9.05
C GLY A 65 11.98 13.66 -10.06
N ASN A 66 12.82 12.96 -10.80
CA ASN A 66 12.41 11.91 -11.73
C ASN A 66 12.38 10.57 -11.01
N LEU A 67 11.22 10.21 -10.50
CA LEU A 67 10.98 8.89 -9.92
C LEU A 67 10.26 8.01 -10.94
N ASP A 68 10.64 6.74 -11.00
CA ASP A 68 9.86 5.72 -11.71
C ASP A 68 8.68 5.29 -10.80
N ILE A 69 7.49 5.77 -11.15
CA ILE A 69 6.28 5.60 -10.36
C ILE A 69 5.28 4.76 -11.12
N ASN A 70 4.90 3.64 -10.55
CA ASN A 70 3.95 2.70 -11.10
C ASN A 70 2.72 2.58 -10.18
N ILE A 71 1.65 3.30 -10.53
CA ILE A 71 0.39 3.32 -9.77
C ILE A 71 -0.74 2.74 -10.61
N PHE A 72 -1.34 1.66 -10.13
CA PHE A 72 -2.49 1.02 -10.75
C PHE A 72 -3.73 1.18 -9.86
N ILE A 73 -4.76 1.84 -10.39
CA ILE A 73 -6.04 1.98 -9.72
C ILE A 73 -7.10 1.20 -10.49
N HIS A 74 -7.67 0.22 -9.80
CA HIS A 74 -8.81 -0.51 -10.29
C HIS A 74 -10.08 0.33 -10.10
N ASP A 75 -10.71 0.70 -11.22
CA ASP A 75 -11.95 1.45 -11.27
C ASP A 75 -13.01 0.64 -12.01
N HIS A 76 -13.84 -0.07 -11.28
CA HIS A 76 -14.86 -0.95 -11.83
C HIS A 76 -16.06 -0.18 -12.43
N GLU A 77 -16.37 0.98 -11.85
CA GLU A 77 -17.55 1.76 -12.20
C GLU A 77 -17.28 2.86 -13.24
N GLU A 78 -16.05 2.93 -13.79
CA GLU A 78 -15.61 4.03 -14.67
C GLU A 78 -15.90 5.41 -14.07
N SER A 79 -15.62 5.55 -12.78
CA SER A 79 -15.81 6.78 -12.01
C SER A 79 -15.03 7.94 -12.64
N LEU A 80 -15.29 9.16 -12.21
CA LEU A 80 -14.56 10.34 -12.67
C LEU A 80 -13.06 10.15 -12.40
N LYS A 81 -12.31 9.89 -13.46
CA LYS A 81 -10.84 9.76 -13.42
C LYS A 81 -10.23 11.15 -13.32
N ILE A 82 -9.22 11.30 -12.48
CA ILE A 82 -8.44 12.53 -12.46
C ILE A 82 -7.35 12.47 -13.55
N PRO A 83 -7.03 13.59 -14.20
CA PRO A 83 -5.90 13.64 -15.12
C PRO A 83 -4.60 13.52 -14.32
N SER A 84 -3.91 12.38 -14.45
CA SER A 84 -2.62 12.13 -13.84
C SER A 84 -1.72 11.40 -14.80
N LYS A 85 -0.47 11.81 -14.88
CA LYS A 85 0.56 11.09 -15.65
C LYS A 85 1.09 9.85 -14.93
N ASN A 86 0.89 9.78 -13.62
CA ASN A 86 1.44 8.74 -12.75
C ASN A 86 0.44 7.64 -12.45
N ILE A 87 -0.87 7.87 -12.65
CA ILE A 87 -1.93 6.93 -12.30
C ILE A 87 -2.48 6.24 -13.55
N GLN A 88 -2.40 4.93 -13.55
CA GLN A 88 -3.00 4.07 -14.57
C GLN A 88 -4.31 3.47 -14.03
N TYR A 89 -5.43 3.83 -14.66
CA TYR A 89 -6.72 3.24 -14.31
C TYR A 89 -6.94 1.96 -15.09
N THR A 90 -7.31 0.89 -14.40
CA THR A 90 -7.52 -0.43 -14.99
C THR A 90 -8.94 -0.92 -14.71
N LYS A 91 -9.57 -1.58 -15.69
CA LYS A 91 -10.87 -2.25 -15.53
C LYS A 91 -10.73 -3.63 -14.88
N HIS A 92 -9.55 -4.26 -15.02
CA HIS A 92 -9.25 -5.58 -14.50
C HIS A 92 -8.19 -5.49 -13.41
N PHE A 93 -8.33 -6.32 -12.40
CA PHE A 93 -7.27 -6.49 -11.42
C PHE A 93 -6.03 -7.09 -12.07
N LEU A 94 -4.87 -6.68 -11.62
CA LEU A 94 -3.65 -7.43 -11.91
C LEU A 94 -3.79 -8.83 -11.32
N SER A 95 -3.19 -9.81 -11.99
CA SER A 95 -3.06 -11.14 -11.40
C SER A 95 -2.27 -11.06 -10.10
N LEU A 96 -2.45 -12.05 -9.22
CA LEU A 96 -1.65 -12.15 -8.00
C LEU A 96 -0.15 -12.12 -8.34
N TRP A 97 0.28 -12.90 -9.31
CA TRP A 97 1.68 -13.00 -9.73
C TRP A 97 2.24 -11.69 -10.29
N ASP A 98 1.48 -10.99 -11.14
CA ASP A 98 1.92 -9.68 -11.66
C ASP A 98 2.05 -8.65 -10.54
N SER A 99 1.12 -8.64 -9.60
CA SER A 99 1.16 -7.76 -8.44
C SER A 99 2.41 -8.03 -7.58
N LEU A 100 2.69 -9.30 -7.35
CA LEU A 100 3.84 -9.75 -6.59
C LEU A 100 5.17 -9.42 -7.29
N GLU A 101 5.28 -9.68 -8.60
CA GLU A 101 6.47 -9.31 -9.37
C GLU A 101 6.73 -7.80 -9.35
N LYS A 102 5.68 -6.99 -9.46
CA LYS A 102 5.79 -5.52 -9.33
C LYS A 102 6.21 -5.10 -7.92
N THR A 103 5.69 -5.76 -6.88
CA THR A 103 6.10 -5.53 -5.49
C THR A 103 7.59 -5.82 -5.30
N ARG A 104 8.05 -6.96 -5.80
CA ARG A 104 9.45 -7.40 -5.71
C ARG A 104 10.41 -6.46 -6.45
N ASN A 105 9.97 -5.91 -7.60
CA ASN A 105 10.79 -5.02 -8.43
C ASN A 105 10.69 -3.55 -8.01
N ALA A 106 9.90 -3.23 -6.99
CA ALA A 106 9.79 -1.89 -6.45
C ALA A 106 10.75 -1.67 -5.27
N LYS A 107 11.36 -0.49 -5.20
CA LYS A 107 12.14 -0.03 -4.03
C LYS A 107 11.24 0.24 -2.85
N CYS A 108 10.05 0.79 -3.12
CA CYS A 108 9.06 1.12 -2.12
C CYS A 108 7.64 0.84 -2.61
N VAL A 109 6.77 0.40 -1.70
CA VAL A 109 5.35 0.15 -1.97
C VAL A 109 4.49 1.03 -1.06
N LEU A 110 3.47 1.66 -1.66
CA LEU A 110 2.43 2.33 -0.89
C LEU A 110 1.34 1.33 -0.46
N ASP A 111 0.99 1.37 0.82
CA ASP A 111 -0.15 0.65 1.37
C ASP A 111 -1.13 1.64 2.01
N LEU A 112 -2.26 1.88 1.34
CA LEU A 112 -3.29 2.81 1.79
C LEU A 112 -4.46 2.05 2.41
N CYS A 113 -4.55 2.11 3.73
CA CYS A 113 -5.68 1.59 4.48
C CYS A 113 -6.89 2.52 4.40
N LYS A 114 -8.09 1.95 4.47
CA LYS A 114 -9.32 2.69 4.79
C LYS A 114 -9.29 3.09 6.27
N ASN A 115 -9.88 4.24 6.60
CA ASN A 115 -9.84 4.87 7.93
C ASN A 115 -10.28 3.99 9.13
N HIS A 116 -10.87 2.83 8.89
CA HIS A 116 -11.36 1.92 9.94
C HIS A 116 -10.66 0.55 9.94
N HIS A 117 -9.70 0.32 9.05
CA HIS A 117 -8.95 -0.93 9.02
C HIS A 117 -7.70 -0.83 9.90
N ILE A 118 -7.62 -1.70 10.89
CA ILE A 118 -6.50 -1.77 11.85
C ILE A 118 -5.55 -2.91 11.46
N GLY A 119 -6.06 -3.96 10.82
CA GLY A 119 -5.26 -5.09 10.36
C GLY A 119 -4.32 -4.75 9.21
N LEU A 120 -3.31 -5.57 9.04
CA LEU A 120 -2.36 -5.44 7.94
C LEU A 120 -2.93 -6.04 6.66
N SER A 121 -2.72 -5.36 5.54
CA SER A 121 -3.06 -5.89 4.23
C SER A 121 -2.12 -7.05 3.84
N PHE A 122 -2.54 -7.90 2.90
CA PHE A 122 -1.66 -8.93 2.31
C PHE A 122 -0.38 -8.34 1.75
N ARG A 123 -0.44 -7.10 1.25
CA ARG A 123 0.71 -6.39 0.67
C ARG A 123 1.85 -6.20 1.66
N PHE A 124 1.57 -6.04 2.96
CA PHE A 124 2.63 -6.01 3.96
C PHE A 124 3.47 -7.28 3.95
N PHE A 125 2.82 -8.44 3.89
CA PHE A 125 3.53 -9.72 3.92
C PHE A 125 4.28 -9.98 2.61
N ASP A 126 3.74 -9.52 1.48
CA ASP A 126 4.45 -9.54 0.19
C ASP A 126 5.71 -8.66 0.24
N CYS A 127 5.62 -7.46 0.81
CA CYS A 127 6.77 -6.58 0.97
C CYS A 127 7.80 -7.15 1.93
N LEU A 128 7.38 -7.71 3.07
CA LEU A 128 8.29 -8.35 4.02
C LEU A 128 9.05 -9.53 3.39
N SER A 129 8.36 -10.35 2.59
CA SER A 129 8.96 -11.51 1.91
C SER A 129 9.95 -11.13 0.81
N THR A 130 9.85 -9.93 0.27
CA THR A 130 10.69 -9.42 -0.83
C THR A 130 11.67 -8.33 -0.39
N GLU A 131 11.72 -8.02 0.90
CA GLU A 131 12.53 -6.93 1.47
C GLU A 131 12.24 -5.57 0.81
N THR A 132 10.97 -5.34 0.44
CA THR A 132 10.52 -4.09 -0.16
C THR A 132 10.09 -3.12 0.93
N LYS A 133 10.55 -1.87 0.85
CA LYS A 133 10.16 -0.83 1.82
C LYS A 133 8.69 -0.47 1.67
N ILE A 134 8.07 -0.01 2.76
CA ILE A 134 6.65 0.28 2.82
C ILE A 134 6.42 1.72 3.28
N ILE A 135 5.51 2.42 2.59
CA ILE A 135 4.92 3.67 3.07
C ILE A 135 3.44 3.38 3.33
N THR A 136 2.95 3.66 4.53
CA THR A 136 1.57 3.36 4.91
C THR A 136 0.95 4.45 5.76
N ASN A 137 -0.38 4.58 5.71
CA ASN A 137 -1.15 5.39 6.66
C ASN A 137 -1.66 4.57 7.86
N ASN A 138 -1.35 3.28 7.92
CA ASN A 138 -1.72 2.42 9.03
C ASN A 138 -0.76 2.60 10.21
N LYS A 139 -1.18 3.33 11.23
CA LYS A 139 -0.37 3.58 12.43
C LYS A 139 -0.18 2.34 13.30
N ASP A 140 -1.08 1.37 13.19
CA ASP A 140 -1.05 0.17 14.02
C ASP A 140 0.09 -0.78 13.65
N VAL A 141 0.71 -0.59 12.48
CA VAL A 141 1.91 -1.36 12.12
C VAL A 141 3.04 -1.20 13.14
N ALA A 142 3.12 -0.05 13.82
CA ALA A 142 4.13 0.18 14.87
C ALA A 142 3.99 -0.74 16.10
N LYS A 143 2.89 -1.48 16.22
CA LYS A 143 2.64 -2.44 17.30
C LYS A 143 3.15 -3.86 17.01
N TYR A 144 3.64 -4.08 15.78
CA TYR A 144 4.15 -5.39 15.36
C TYR A 144 5.66 -5.47 15.60
N ASP A 145 6.13 -6.66 15.94
CA ASP A 145 7.54 -6.95 16.26
C ASP A 145 8.50 -6.79 15.08
N PHE A 146 8.00 -6.91 13.85
CA PHE A 146 8.78 -6.67 12.62
C PHE A 146 8.88 -5.18 12.23
N TYR A 147 8.23 -4.26 12.96
CA TYR A 147 8.28 -2.84 12.60
C TYR A 147 9.69 -2.27 12.74
N SER A 148 10.15 -1.64 11.66
CA SER A 148 11.39 -0.85 11.63
C SER A 148 11.15 0.45 10.88
N PRO A 149 11.41 1.63 11.47
CA PRO A 149 11.23 2.92 10.81
C PRO A 149 12.15 3.12 9.59
N GLU A 150 13.21 2.33 9.47
CA GLU A 150 14.09 2.34 8.29
C GLU A 150 13.46 1.68 7.07
N ASN A 151 12.51 0.77 7.30
CA ASN A 151 11.85 -0.02 6.26
C ASN A 151 10.37 0.30 6.10
N ILE A 152 9.72 0.84 7.15
CA ILE A 152 8.29 1.12 7.15
C ILE A 152 8.08 2.56 7.61
N MET A 153 7.66 3.42 6.66
CA MET A 153 7.32 4.82 6.93
C MET A 153 5.80 4.94 7.16
N ILE A 154 5.42 5.52 8.30
CA ILE A 154 4.03 5.83 8.61
C ILE A 154 3.75 7.29 8.26
N ILE A 155 2.79 7.55 7.37
CA ILE A 155 2.40 8.88 6.94
C ILE A 155 0.98 9.22 7.38
N ASN A 156 0.73 10.53 7.58
CA ASN A 156 -0.59 11.03 7.87
C ASN A 156 -1.05 11.96 6.74
N PHE A 157 -1.90 11.47 5.84
CA PHE A 157 -2.42 12.24 4.71
C PHE A 157 -3.22 13.48 5.08
N GLU A 158 -3.69 13.58 6.34
CA GLU A 158 -4.48 14.72 6.80
C GLU A 158 -3.61 15.89 7.29
N LYS A 159 -2.36 15.65 7.69
CA LYS A 159 -1.53 16.60 8.42
C LYS A 159 -0.19 16.96 7.78
N GLU A 160 0.32 16.15 6.88
CA GLU A 160 1.69 16.36 6.38
C GLU A 160 1.68 16.80 4.92
N THR A 161 2.05 18.06 4.70
CA THR A 161 2.96 18.38 3.62
C THR A 161 4.23 17.59 3.95
N LEU A 162 4.51 16.56 3.18
CA LEU A 162 5.73 15.77 3.33
C LEU A 162 6.94 16.67 3.08
N ASN A 163 7.49 17.22 4.16
CA ASN A 163 8.84 17.75 4.13
C ASN A 163 9.77 16.58 3.84
N THR A 164 10.11 16.43 2.59
CA THR A 164 10.95 15.42 2.00
C THR A 164 12.28 15.27 2.74
N ARG A 165 12.39 14.20 3.51
CA ARG A 165 13.66 13.54 3.82
C ARG A 165 13.56 12.10 3.28
N LEU A 166 13.80 11.96 2.00
CA LEU A 166 14.23 10.72 1.37
C LEU A 166 15.67 10.88 0.94
#